data_1227f3a3bfc7aa9fda73591d754bc2be
#
_entry.id   1227f3a3bfc7aa9fda73591d754bc2be
#
_cell.length_a   1.000
_cell.length_b   1.000
_cell.length_c   1.000
_cell.angle_alpha   90.00
_cell.angle_beta   90.00
_cell.angle_gamma   90.00
#
_symmetry.space_group_name_H-M   'P 1'
#
loop_
_entity.id
_entity.type
_entity.pdbx_description
1 polymer ?
#
loop_
_entity_poly.entity_id
_entity_poly.type
_entity_poly.pdbx_seq_one_letter_code
_entity_poly.pdbx_strand_id
1 'polypeptide(L)'
;MLMYDIVIIGAGTAGMSAAIYGVRSGKKVLLLEEKNYGGQIVNTPEVENYPGIIKTSGFEFATNLFNQAKSLGAEIKYEKAVEIKNNGVLKEVITNKET
;
A
#
# COMPACT_ATOMS: atom_id res chain seq x y z
N MET A 1 -12.14 -13.98 -10.15
CA MET A 1 -11.67 -12.56 -10.25
C MET A 1 -12.24 -11.74 -9.11
N LEU A 2 -11.37 -11.01 -8.44
CA LEU A 2 -11.77 -10.11 -7.36
C LEU A 2 -11.89 -8.69 -7.91
N MET A 3 -12.83 -7.93 -7.37
CA MET A 3 -13.10 -6.56 -7.80
C MET A 3 -12.80 -5.58 -6.68
N TYR A 4 -12.06 -4.53 -7.02
CA TYR A 4 -11.70 -3.46 -6.10
C TYR A 4 -11.97 -2.10 -6.76
N ASP A 5 -12.18 -1.09 -5.95
CA ASP A 5 -12.29 0.29 -6.45
C ASP A 5 -10.91 0.84 -6.78
N ILE A 6 -9.92 0.51 -5.95
CA ILE A 6 -8.55 0.99 -6.09
C ILE A 6 -7.59 -0.17 -5.85
N VAL A 7 -6.64 -0.34 -6.77
CA VAL A 7 -5.52 -1.27 -6.58
C VAL A 7 -4.23 -0.45 -6.56
N ILE A 8 -3.47 -0.55 -5.49
CA ILE A 8 -2.23 0.18 -5.31
C ILE A 8 -1.06 -0.79 -5.42
N ILE A 9 -0.11 -0.47 -6.28
CA ILE A 9 1.06 -1.30 -6.50
C ILE A 9 2.24 -0.69 -5.75
N GLY A 10 2.68 -1.39 -4.73
CA GLY A 10 3.78 -0.97 -3.89
C GLY A 10 3.31 -0.46 -2.53
N ALA A 11 3.79 -1.11 -1.47
CA ALA A 11 3.46 -0.75 -0.08
C ALA A 11 4.59 0.04 0.57
N GLY A 12 5.14 1.01 -0.16
CA GLY A 12 6.00 2.03 0.41
C GLY A 12 5.13 3.03 1.18
N THR A 13 5.74 4.08 1.70
CA THR A 13 4.99 5.08 2.49
C THR A 13 3.91 5.77 1.67
N ALA A 14 4.18 6.07 0.39
CA ALA A 14 3.20 6.69 -0.49
C ALA A 14 2.01 5.77 -0.75
N GLY A 15 2.28 4.48 -1.03
CA GLY A 15 1.21 3.51 -1.30
C GLY A 15 0.36 3.25 -0.08
N MET A 16 0.97 3.12 1.10
CA MET A 16 0.23 2.92 2.34
C MET A 16 -0.61 4.15 2.70
N SER A 17 -0.09 5.35 2.48
CA SER A 17 -0.85 6.58 2.69
C SER A 17 -2.05 6.66 1.73
N ALA A 18 -1.85 6.33 0.46
CA ALA A 18 -2.94 6.30 -0.51
C ALA A 18 -4.02 5.29 -0.10
N ALA A 19 -3.61 4.13 0.42
CA ALA A 19 -4.55 3.11 0.88
C ALA A 19 -5.41 3.62 2.04
N ILE A 20 -4.79 4.32 2.99
CA ILE A 20 -5.50 4.90 4.13
C ILE A 20 -6.58 5.87 3.66
N TYR A 21 -6.22 6.79 2.78
CA TYR A 21 -7.19 7.76 2.28
C TYR A 21 -8.26 7.12 1.41
N GLY A 22 -7.91 6.11 0.62
CA GLY A 22 -8.89 5.38 -0.19
C GLY A 22 -9.94 4.70 0.67
N VAL A 23 -9.52 4.01 1.72
CA VAL A 23 -10.44 3.34 2.63
C VAL A 23 -11.30 4.36 3.39
N ARG A 24 -10.72 5.46 3.84
CA ARG A 24 -11.47 6.52 4.52
C ARG A 24 -12.51 7.16 3.61
N SER A 25 -12.30 7.10 2.31
CA SER A 25 -13.29 7.60 1.33
C SER A 25 -14.37 6.56 1.00
N GLY A 26 -14.39 5.44 1.70
CA GLY A 26 -15.40 4.40 1.50
C GLY A 26 -15.11 3.47 0.34
N LYS A 27 -13.88 3.46 -0.16
CA LYS A 27 -13.50 2.62 -1.30
C LYS A 27 -12.97 1.27 -0.85
N LYS A 28 -13.15 0.25 -1.69
CA LYS A 28 -12.55 -1.06 -1.49
C LYS A 28 -11.14 -1.03 -2.09
N VAL A 29 -10.15 -1.15 -1.24
CA VAL A 29 -8.74 -0.94 -1.61
C VAL A 29 -7.94 -2.23 -1.46
N LEU A 30 -7.16 -2.55 -2.49
CA LEU A 30 -6.15 -3.61 -2.46
C LEU A 30 -4.78 -2.98 -2.60
N LEU A 31 -3.88 -3.36 -1.71
CA LEU A 31 -2.49 -2.92 -1.71
C LEU A 31 -1.62 -4.14 -2.02
N LEU A 32 -0.86 -4.07 -3.11
CA LEU A 32 0.03 -5.16 -3.52
C LEU A 32 1.47 -4.82 -3.20
N GLU A 33 2.19 -5.76 -2.63
CA GLU A 33 3.60 -5.61 -2.33
C GLU A 33 4.37 -6.84 -2.78
N GLU A 34 5.45 -6.64 -3.50
CA GLU A 34 6.28 -7.69 -4.03
C GLU A 34 7.18 -8.30 -2.96
N LYS A 35 7.69 -7.49 -2.05
CA LYS A 35 8.66 -7.90 -1.04
C LYS A 35 8.16 -7.64 0.39
N ASN A 36 8.45 -6.47 0.92
CA ASN A 36 8.06 -6.08 2.28
C ASN A 36 7.48 -4.66 2.27
N TYR A 37 6.53 -4.41 3.17
CA TYR A 37 5.98 -3.07 3.29
C TYR A 37 7.04 -2.06 3.71
N GLY A 38 6.76 -0.77 3.46
CA GLY A 38 7.60 0.35 3.87
C GLY A 38 8.65 0.78 2.85
N GLY A 39 9.03 -0.11 1.93
CA GLY A 39 10.06 0.22 0.92
C GLY A 39 11.39 0.53 1.56
N GLN A 40 12.08 1.50 1.01
CA GLN A 40 13.43 1.85 1.47
C GLN A 40 13.47 2.54 2.83
N ILE A 41 12.37 3.13 3.28
CA ILE A 41 12.37 3.89 4.52
C ILE A 41 12.64 3.01 5.75
N VAL A 42 12.35 1.70 5.67
CA VAL A 42 12.60 0.79 6.78
C VAL A 42 14.09 0.72 7.16
N ASN A 43 14.97 1.11 6.25
CA ASN A 43 16.42 1.13 6.48
C ASN A 43 16.90 2.47 7.05
N THR A 44 16.02 3.44 7.20
CA THR A 44 16.38 4.76 7.73
C THR A 44 16.34 4.71 9.24
N PRO A 45 17.47 4.91 9.95
CA PRO A 45 17.49 4.79 11.39
C PRO A 45 16.68 5.88 12.10
N GLU A 46 16.52 7.02 11.47
CA GLU A 46 15.86 8.16 12.11
C GLU A 46 15.13 9.02 11.09
N VAL A 47 13.83 9.28 11.34
CA VAL A 47 12.99 10.13 10.51
C VAL A 47 12.55 11.32 11.35
N GLU A 48 12.91 12.53 10.93
CA GLU A 48 12.63 13.77 11.66
C GLU A 48 11.81 14.79 10.88
N ASN A 49 11.62 14.55 9.58
CA ASN A 49 11.01 15.53 8.68
C ASN A 49 9.55 15.23 8.32
N TYR A 50 8.89 14.37 9.07
CA TYR A 50 7.49 14.08 8.83
C TYR A 50 6.60 14.91 9.78
N PRO A 51 5.68 15.73 9.24
CA PRO A 51 4.81 16.55 10.07
C PRO A 51 3.99 15.71 11.06
N GLY A 52 3.93 16.15 12.31
CA GLY A 52 3.18 15.46 13.34
C GLY A 52 3.96 14.42 14.11
N ILE A 53 5.18 14.10 13.67
CA ILE A 53 6.06 13.15 14.35
C ILE A 53 7.42 13.84 14.54
N ILE A 54 7.81 13.98 15.80
CA ILE A 54 9.08 14.66 16.10
C ILE A 54 10.26 13.82 15.66
N LYS A 55 10.23 12.51 15.97
CA LYS A 55 11.33 11.61 15.67
C LYS A 55 10.83 10.16 15.73
N THR A 56 11.26 9.36 14.75
CA THR A 56 10.95 7.93 14.73
C THR A 56 11.99 7.21 13.86
N SER A 57 12.07 5.88 13.96
CA SER A 57 12.85 5.11 13.00
C SER A 57 12.01 4.87 11.75
N GLY A 58 12.68 4.61 10.61
CA GLY A 58 11.97 4.27 9.38
C GLY A 58 11.13 3.02 9.53
N PHE A 59 11.65 2.01 10.25
CA PHE A 59 10.92 0.76 10.50
C PHE A 59 9.65 1.01 11.32
N GLU A 60 9.76 1.77 12.38
CA GLU A 60 8.62 2.10 13.25
C GLU A 60 7.58 2.93 12.49
N PHE A 61 8.03 3.92 11.71
CA PHE A 61 7.16 4.75 10.90
C PHE A 61 6.38 3.90 9.89
N ALA A 62 7.08 3.02 9.17
CA ALA A 62 6.45 2.15 8.18
C ALA A 62 5.48 1.17 8.84
N THR A 63 5.84 0.61 9.99
CA THR A 63 4.99 -0.33 10.71
C THR A 63 3.70 0.34 11.17
N ASN A 64 3.78 1.57 11.65
CA ASN A 64 2.60 2.32 12.06
C ASN A 64 1.66 2.59 10.88
N LEU A 65 2.19 2.96 9.71
CA LEU A 65 1.39 3.15 8.50
C LEU A 65 0.74 1.84 8.06
N PHE A 66 1.48 0.76 8.07
CA PHE A 66 0.98 -0.56 7.69
C PHE A 66 -0.18 -0.98 8.58
N ASN A 67 0.00 -0.87 9.90
CA ASN A 67 -1.03 -1.23 10.85
C ASN A 67 -2.27 -0.35 10.72
N GLN A 68 -2.07 0.94 10.46
CA GLN A 68 -3.19 1.86 10.26
C GLN A 68 -3.99 1.51 9.02
N ALA A 69 -3.32 1.28 7.89
CA ALA A 69 -4.00 0.90 6.65
C ALA A 69 -4.78 -0.39 6.83
N LYS A 70 -4.17 -1.38 7.46
CA LYS A 70 -4.79 -2.68 7.71
C LYS A 70 -5.99 -2.57 8.65
N SER A 71 -5.87 -1.81 9.73
CA SER A 71 -6.94 -1.66 10.71
C SER A 71 -8.14 -0.91 10.14
N LEU A 72 -7.94 -0.04 9.16
CA LEU A 72 -9.02 0.68 8.50
C LEU A 72 -9.71 -0.16 7.42
N GLY A 73 -9.16 -1.32 7.06
CA GLY A 73 -9.81 -2.24 6.15
C GLY A 73 -9.16 -2.40 4.79
N ALA A 74 -7.98 -1.83 4.57
CA ALA A 74 -7.24 -2.08 3.34
C ALA A 74 -6.84 -3.54 3.28
N GLU A 75 -7.04 -4.19 2.15
CA GLU A 75 -6.60 -5.55 1.93
C GLU A 75 -5.18 -5.52 1.39
N ILE A 76 -4.30 -6.34 1.95
CA ILE A 76 -2.89 -6.35 1.58
C ILE A 76 -2.51 -7.74 1.14
N LYS A 77 -1.93 -7.85 -0.06
CA LYS A 77 -1.44 -9.11 -0.60
C LYS A 77 0.01 -8.98 -1.01
N TYR A 78 0.79 -9.99 -0.68
CA TYR A 78 2.19 -10.05 -1.08
C TYR A 78 2.29 -10.78 -2.41
N GLU A 79 2.04 -10.04 -3.49
CA GLU A 79 2.05 -10.53 -4.86
C GLU A 79 2.70 -9.48 -5.75
N LYS A 80 3.39 -9.96 -6.79
CA LYS A 80 4.04 -9.08 -7.75
C LYS A 80 3.08 -8.78 -8.90
N ALA A 81 2.81 -7.50 -9.14
CA ALA A 81 2.05 -7.09 -10.32
C ALA A 81 2.94 -7.26 -11.56
N VAL A 82 2.48 -8.04 -12.52
CA VAL A 82 3.26 -8.34 -13.73
C VAL A 82 2.71 -7.68 -14.98
N GLU A 83 1.44 -7.32 -14.99
CA GLU A 83 0.82 -6.68 -16.14
C GLU A 83 -0.42 -5.89 -15.73
N ILE A 84 -0.67 -4.78 -16.41
CA ILE A 84 -1.90 -4.02 -16.27
C ILE A 84 -2.54 -3.95 -17.66
N LYS A 85 -3.81 -4.38 -17.75
CA LYS A 85 -4.58 -4.29 -18.99
C LYS A 85 -5.69 -3.28 -18.84
N ASN A 86 -5.84 -2.43 -19.86
CA ASN A 86 -6.90 -1.45 -19.90
C ASN A 86 -8.01 -1.95 -20.81
N ASN A 87 -9.12 -2.39 -20.21
CA ASN A 87 -10.27 -2.92 -20.92
C ASN A 87 -11.45 -1.94 -20.91
N GLY A 88 -11.18 -0.65 -21.14
CA GLY A 88 -12.22 0.36 -21.16
C GLY A 88 -12.63 0.77 -19.75
N VAL A 89 -13.85 0.39 -19.36
CA VAL A 89 -14.39 0.74 -18.03
C VAL A 89 -13.60 0.07 -16.90
N LEU A 90 -13.13 -1.16 -17.14
CA LEU A 90 -12.37 -1.92 -16.15
C LEU A 90 -10.89 -1.96 -16.51
N LYS A 91 -10.08 -1.97 -15.48
CA LYS A 91 -8.64 -2.23 -15.59
C LYS A 91 -8.37 -3.57 -14.94
N GLU A 92 -7.48 -4.36 -15.52
CA GLU A 92 -7.07 -5.64 -14.94
C GLU A 92 -5.63 -5.53 -14.46
N VAL A 93 -5.40 -5.95 -13.22
CA VAL A 93 -4.05 -6.08 -12.68
C VAL A 93 -3.76 -7.56 -12.55
N ILE A 94 -2.74 -8.01 -13.26
CA ILE A 94 -2.34 -9.42 -13.27
C ILE A 94 -1.11 -9.56 -12.40
N THR A 95 -1.18 -10.46 -11.42
CA THR A 95 -0.06 -10.72 -10.53
C THR A 95 0.57 -12.07 -10.88
N ASN A 96 1.65 -12.39 -10.19
CA ASN A 96 2.28 -13.71 -10.32
C ASN A 96 1.43 -14.84 -9.74
N LYS A 97 0.28 -14.52 -9.13
CA LYS A 97 -0.62 -15.50 -8.51
C LYS A 97 -2.03 -15.46 -9.08
N GLU A 98 -2.54 -14.28 -9.42
CA GLU A 98 -3.94 -14.15 -9.88
C GLU A 98 -4.18 -12.87 -10.66
N THR A 99 -5.40 -12.71 -11.14
CA THR A 99 -5.83 -11.49 -11.83
C THR A 99 -6.79 -10.70 -10.96
#